data_8740a32cdfc39741664866730cc9c5a8
#
_entry.id   8740a32cdfc39741664866730cc9c5a8
#
_cell.length_a   1.000
_cell.length_b   1.000
_cell.length_c   1.000
_cell.angle_alpha   90.00
_cell.angle_beta   90.00
_cell.angle_gamma   90.00
#
_symmetry.space_group_name_H-M   'P 1'
#
loop_
_entity.id
_entity.type
_entity.pdbx_description
1 polymer ?
#
loop_
_entity_poly.entity_id
_entity_poly.type
_entity_poly.pdbx_seq_one_letter_code
_entity_poly.pdbx_strand_id
1 'polypeptide(L)'
;MEVYNEHYIKFCTTLKKLFKVKKVDCHIYFGKKNSFSFNFHKDSMDVLLYCLDGKKDIKFKKRTITINSGSWLFIPRHTNHKAEYPSDSITLSFGLYK
;
A
#
# COMPACT_ATOMS: atom_id res chain seq x y z
N MET A 1 4.16 11.17 4.61
CA MET A 1 4.89 11.98 3.62
C MET A 1 4.86 11.29 2.27
N GLU A 2 4.65 12.05 1.23
CA GLU A 2 4.59 11.57 -0.15
C GLU A 2 5.82 12.05 -0.91
N VAL A 3 6.43 11.16 -1.71
CA VAL A 3 7.62 11.46 -2.49
C VAL A 3 7.38 11.08 -3.95
N TYR A 4 7.81 11.95 -4.86
CA TYR A 4 7.71 11.74 -6.29
C TYR A 4 9.09 11.43 -6.87
N ASN A 5 9.20 10.34 -7.66
CA ASN A 5 10.46 9.86 -8.20
C ASN A 5 10.27 9.19 -9.56
N GLU A 6 11.20 9.43 -10.50
CA GLU A 6 11.15 8.86 -11.86
C GLU A 6 11.10 7.33 -11.88
N HIS A 7 11.82 6.66 -10.98
CA HIS A 7 11.83 5.21 -10.91
C HIS A 7 10.43 4.67 -10.58
N TYR A 8 9.71 5.36 -9.70
CA TYR A 8 8.35 4.99 -9.35
C TYR A 8 7.38 5.23 -10.50
N ILE A 9 7.62 6.27 -11.32
CA ILE A 9 6.82 6.52 -12.51
C ILE A 9 6.97 5.37 -13.50
N LYS A 10 8.21 4.92 -13.75
CA LYS A 10 8.46 3.77 -14.63
C LYS A 10 7.81 2.51 -14.11
N PHE A 11 7.89 2.29 -12.81
CA PHE A 11 7.25 1.15 -12.16
C PHE A 11 5.73 1.21 -12.29
N CYS A 12 5.15 2.38 -12.08
CA CYS A 12 3.72 2.61 -12.29
C CYS A 12 3.30 2.31 -13.73
N THR A 13 4.10 2.73 -14.71
CA THR A 13 3.83 2.43 -16.12
C THR A 13 3.82 0.92 -16.39
N THR A 14 4.75 0.20 -15.79
CA THR A 14 4.81 -1.27 -15.91
C THR A 14 3.58 -1.92 -15.26
N LEU A 15 3.22 -1.49 -14.06
CA LEU A 15 2.03 -1.99 -13.36
C LEU A 15 0.76 -1.71 -14.15
N LYS A 16 0.67 -0.52 -14.77
CA LYS A 16 -0.48 -0.16 -15.60
C LYS A 16 -0.68 -1.16 -16.73
N LYS A 17 0.40 -1.58 -17.38
CA LYS A 17 0.35 -2.60 -18.44
C LYS A 17 -0.01 -3.97 -17.90
N LEU A 18 0.62 -4.39 -16.80
CA LEU A 18 0.39 -5.71 -16.21
C LEU A 18 -1.05 -5.90 -15.72
N PHE A 19 -1.59 -4.91 -15.04
CA PHE A 19 -2.94 -4.98 -14.49
C PHE A 19 -4.02 -4.49 -15.46
N LYS A 20 -3.63 -3.97 -16.62
CA LYS A 20 -4.54 -3.45 -17.65
C LYS A 20 -5.51 -2.41 -17.09
N VAL A 21 -4.98 -1.49 -16.30
CA VAL A 21 -5.73 -0.39 -15.69
C VAL A 21 -5.46 0.91 -16.41
N LYS A 22 -6.33 1.90 -16.22
CA LYS A 22 -6.22 3.20 -16.89
C LYS A 22 -5.15 4.10 -16.27
N LYS A 23 -4.94 3.97 -14.96
CA LYS A 23 -4.03 4.83 -14.21
C LYS A 23 -3.45 4.07 -13.04
N VAL A 24 -2.19 4.34 -12.73
CA VAL A 24 -1.52 3.87 -11.51
C VAL A 24 -0.85 5.07 -10.87
N ASP A 25 -1.08 5.28 -9.57
CA ASP A 25 -0.32 6.23 -8.79
C ASP A 25 0.49 5.50 -7.71
N CYS A 26 1.45 6.19 -7.12
CA CYS A 26 2.28 5.64 -6.08
C CYS A 26 2.44 6.64 -4.95
N HIS A 27 2.16 6.19 -3.74
CA HIS A 27 2.40 6.96 -2.52
C HIS A 27 3.42 6.22 -1.66
N ILE A 28 4.33 6.97 -1.04
CA ILE A 28 5.29 6.40 -0.10
C ILE A 28 4.85 6.79 1.30
N TYR A 29 4.66 5.79 2.15
CA TYR A 29 4.26 5.99 3.54
C TYR A 29 5.39 5.64 4.49
N PHE A 30 5.72 6.58 5.36
CA PHE A 30 6.65 6.35 6.46
C PHE A 30 5.81 6.15 7.73
N GLY A 31 5.83 4.94 8.24
CA GLY A 31 5.09 4.57 9.43
C GLY A 31 5.99 4.58 10.66
N LYS A 32 5.53 5.19 11.74
CA LYS A 32 6.25 5.21 13.01
C LYS A 32 5.68 4.14 13.93
N LYS A 33 6.57 3.42 14.62
CA LYS A 33 6.20 2.37 15.56
C LYS A 33 5.08 2.83 16.52
N ASN A 34 4.11 1.95 16.72
CA ASN A 34 2.94 2.17 17.59
C ASN A 34 1.97 3.24 17.10
N SER A 35 2.10 3.69 15.85
CA SER A 35 1.11 4.58 15.24
C SER A 35 0.15 3.81 14.36
N PHE A 36 -0.88 4.51 13.85
CA PHE A 36 -1.77 4.00 12.82
C PHE A 36 -2.07 5.15 11.87
N SER A 37 -2.33 4.83 10.60
CA SER A 37 -2.55 5.87 9.59
C SER A 37 -3.95 6.45 9.65
N PHE A 38 -4.96 5.62 9.54
CA PHE A 38 -6.37 5.99 9.52
C PHE A 38 -7.18 4.90 10.21
N ASN A 39 -8.42 5.23 10.57
CA ASN A 39 -9.38 4.20 11.00
C ASN A 39 -9.73 3.28 9.83
N PHE A 40 -10.54 2.25 10.08
CA PHE A 40 -11.03 1.38 9.02
C PHE A 40 -11.65 2.20 7.91
N HIS A 41 -11.24 1.93 6.69
CA HIS A 41 -11.71 2.64 5.51
C HIS A 41 -11.73 1.72 4.29
N LYS A 42 -12.38 2.17 3.25
CA LYS A 42 -12.45 1.52 1.94
C LYS A 42 -11.88 2.45 0.90
N ASP A 43 -11.14 1.90 -0.04
CA ASP A 43 -10.67 2.66 -1.20
C ASP A 43 -11.53 2.34 -2.41
N SER A 44 -11.70 3.31 -3.29
CA SER A 44 -12.47 3.14 -4.54
C SER A 44 -11.66 2.49 -5.66
N MET A 45 -10.35 2.32 -5.45
CA MET A 45 -9.45 1.64 -6.37
C MET A 45 -8.84 0.42 -5.71
N ASP A 46 -8.33 -0.51 -6.51
CA ASP A 46 -7.50 -1.59 -6.00
C ASP A 46 -6.16 -1.03 -5.54
N VAL A 47 -5.58 -1.61 -4.52
CA VAL A 47 -4.31 -1.15 -3.94
C VAL A 47 -3.33 -2.31 -3.88
N LEU A 48 -2.11 -2.06 -4.36
CA LEU A 48 -1.00 -2.99 -4.23
C LEU A 48 0.02 -2.35 -3.27
N LEU A 49 0.26 -3.01 -2.15
CA LEU A 49 1.24 -2.56 -1.16
C LEU A 49 2.54 -3.32 -1.32
N TYR A 50 3.66 -2.62 -1.17
CA TYR A 50 4.98 -3.23 -1.10
C TYR A 50 5.73 -2.67 0.10
N CYS A 51 6.20 -3.54 0.99
CA CYS A 51 6.98 -3.12 2.15
C CYS A 51 8.46 -3.05 1.76
N LEU A 52 9.03 -1.85 1.77
CA LEU A 52 10.45 -1.65 1.52
C LEU A 52 11.29 -1.97 2.75
N ASP A 53 10.81 -1.58 3.93
CA ASP A 53 11.55 -1.75 5.17
C ASP A 53 10.60 -1.83 6.35
N GLY A 54 10.98 -2.62 7.36
CA GLY A 54 10.21 -2.78 8.58
C GLY A 54 9.02 -3.71 8.43
N LYS A 55 8.00 -3.47 9.24
CA LYS A 55 6.78 -4.27 9.29
C LYS A 55 5.56 -3.36 9.33
N LYS A 56 4.50 -3.79 8.66
CA LYS A 56 3.21 -3.11 8.66
C LYS A 56 2.10 -4.12 8.80
N ASP A 57 1.17 -3.89 9.70
CA ASP A 57 -0.02 -4.71 9.87
C ASP A 57 -1.17 -4.11 9.11
N ILE A 58 -1.83 -4.91 8.29
CA ILE A 58 -3.08 -4.54 7.64
C ILE A 58 -4.19 -5.36 8.29
N LYS A 59 -5.06 -4.65 9.00
CA LYS A 59 -6.20 -5.26 9.68
C LYS A 59 -7.42 -5.26 8.79
N PHE A 60 -8.01 -6.44 8.63
CA PHE A 60 -9.29 -6.65 8.01
C PHE A 60 -10.30 -6.99 9.10
N LYS A 61 -11.56 -7.07 8.75
CA LYS A 61 -12.62 -7.34 9.74
C LYS A 61 -12.40 -8.62 10.54
N LYS A 62 -11.87 -9.68 9.92
CA LYS A 62 -11.72 -11.00 10.54
C LYS A 62 -10.27 -11.48 10.68
N ARG A 63 -9.30 -10.73 10.21
CA ARG A 63 -7.90 -11.15 10.26
C ARG A 63 -6.95 -9.98 10.12
N THR A 64 -5.71 -10.20 10.51
CA THR A 64 -4.61 -9.26 10.31
C THR A 64 -3.53 -9.94 9.47
N ILE A 65 -3.04 -9.22 8.47
CA ILE A 65 -1.90 -9.67 7.66
C ILE A 65 -0.73 -8.75 7.95
N THR A 66 0.40 -9.33 8.36
CA THR A 66 1.64 -8.58 8.56
C THR A 66 2.48 -8.68 7.29
N ILE A 67 2.86 -7.52 6.73
CA ILE A 67 3.81 -7.47 5.62
C ILE A 67 5.16 -7.04 6.15
N ASN A 68 6.21 -7.77 5.73
CA ASN A 68 7.61 -7.51 6.07
C ASN A 68 8.35 -6.96 4.86
N SER A 69 9.59 -6.52 5.06
CA SER A 69 10.45 -6.08 3.95
C SER A 69 10.45 -7.09 2.81
N GLY A 70 10.16 -6.62 1.61
CA GLY A 70 10.06 -7.45 0.41
C GLY A 70 8.71 -8.11 0.16
N SER A 71 7.75 -7.92 1.05
CA SER A 71 6.41 -8.53 0.90
C SER A 71 5.46 -7.61 0.13
N TRP A 72 4.57 -8.23 -0.64
CA TRP A 72 3.50 -7.57 -1.37
C TRP A 72 2.15 -7.97 -0.79
N LEU A 73 1.18 -7.06 -0.86
CA LEU A 73 -0.20 -7.34 -0.50
C LEU A 73 -1.14 -6.62 -1.44
N PHE A 74 -2.06 -7.36 -2.05
CA PHE A 74 -3.12 -6.81 -2.90
C PHE A 74 -4.37 -6.62 -2.06
N ILE A 75 -4.94 -5.42 -2.07
CA ILE A 75 -6.20 -5.11 -1.40
C ILE A 75 -7.21 -4.71 -2.48
N PRO A 76 -8.21 -5.55 -2.76
CA PRO A 76 -9.26 -5.21 -3.72
C PRO A 76 -10.01 -3.95 -3.29
N ARG A 77 -10.46 -3.17 -4.26
CA ARG A 77 -11.31 -2.00 -3.98
C ARG A 77 -12.51 -2.39 -3.12
N HIS A 78 -13.01 -1.44 -2.33
CA HIS A 78 -14.14 -1.60 -1.42
C HIS A 78 -13.93 -2.61 -0.28
N THR A 79 -12.69 -3.00 -0.03
CA THR A 79 -12.33 -3.85 1.11
C THR A 79 -12.01 -2.98 2.32
N ASN A 80 -12.75 -3.16 3.39
CA ASN A 80 -12.55 -2.41 4.62
C ASN A 80 -11.26 -2.85 5.31
N HIS A 81 -10.36 -1.91 5.59
CA HIS A 81 -9.06 -2.22 6.19
C HIS A 81 -8.50 -1.04 6.97
N LYS A 82 -7.50 -1.35 7.80
CA LYS A 82 -6.79 -0.38 8.63
C LYS A 82 -5.32 -0.75 8.72
N ALA A 83 -4.43 0.23 8.68
CA ALA A 83 -3.00 0.00 8.83
C ALA A 83 -2.55 0.32 10.26
N GLU A 84 -1.71 -0.55 10.81
CA GLU A 84 -1.01 -0.32 12.07
C GLU A 84 0.48 -0.62 11.90
N TYR A 85 1.31 -0.02 12.73
CA TYR A 85 2.76 -0.08 12.58
C TYR A 85 3.41 -0.71 13.83
N PRO A 86 3.72 -2.03 13.79
CA PRO A 86 4.44 -2.69 14.90
C PRO A 86 5.91 -2.28 14.98
N SER A 87 6.44 -1.70 13.91
CA SER A 87 7.80 -1.13 13.85
C SER A 87 7.79 0.09 12.94
N ASP A 88 8.87 0.86 12.93
CA ASP A 88 9.07 1.86 11.88
C ASP A 88 9.08 1.13 10.54
N SER A 89 8.50 1.73 9.52
CA SER A 89 8.38 1.09 8.21
C SER A 89 8.32 2.08 7.07
N ILE A 90 8.69 1.61 5.90
CA ILE A 90 8.54 2.33 4.62
C ILE A 90 7.73 1.43 3.70
N THR A 91 6.59 1.92 3.23
CA THR A 91 5.68 1.17 2.38
C THR A 91 5.37 1.97 1.12
N LEU A 92 5.42 1.31 -0.03
CA LEU A 92 4.88 1.84 -1.28
C LEU A 92 3.44 1.38 -1.43
N SER A 93 2.56 2.31 -1.78
CA SER A 93 1.15 2.02 -2.04
C SER A 93 0.82 2.43 -3.46
N PHE A 94 0.49 1.45 -4.29
CA PHE A 94 0.10 1.68 -5.68
C PHE A 94 -1.41 1.63 -5.79
N GLY A 95 -2.02 2.73 -6.20
CA GLY A 95 -3.45 2.77 -6.52
C GLY A 95 -3.65 2.34 -7.98
N LEU A 96 -4.51 1.37 -8.22
CA LEU A 96 -4.79 0.81 -9.53
C LEU A 96 -6.21 1.21 -9.94
N TYR A 97 -6.33 2.13 -10.90
CA TYR A 97 -7.60 2.73 -11.32
C TYR A 97 -8.06 2.08 -12.63
N LYS A 98 -9.19 1.40 -12.55
CA LYS A 98 -9.81 0.76 -13.72
C LYS A 98 -10.60 1.72 -14.59
#